data_44344b547ad85bfe788c2cc08098c67a
#
_entry.id   44344b547ad85bfe788c2cc08098c67a
#
_cell.length_a   1.000
_cell.length_b   1.000
_cell.length_c   1.000
_cell.angle_alpha   90.00
_cell.angle_beta   90.00
_cell.angle_gamma   90.00
#
_symmetry.space_group_name_H-M   'P 1'
#
loop_
_entity.id
_entity.type
_entity.pdbx_description
1 polymer ?
#
loop_
_entity_poly.entity_id
_entity_poly.type
_entity_poly.pdbx_seq_one_letter_code
_entity_poly.pdbx_strand_id
1 'polypeptide(L)' 'AMLDSKRIKIWKCYMSDNNFTGLLDGQITNIYNDGIGVKVSNGEIVITELQPEGKKKMSAQSYINGLQNKEELIGKIME' A
#
# COMPACT_ATOMS: atom_id res chain seq x y z
N ALA A 1 -10.27 -1.94 -1.24
CA ALA A 1 -9.58 -0.63 -1.24
C ALA A 1 -9.55 -0.03 -2.64
N MET A 2 -9.36 1.26 -2.72
CA MET A 2 -9.27 1.99 -4.00
C MET A 2 -7.97 2.78 -4.04
N LEU A 3 -7.26 2.72 -5.15
CA LEU A 3 -6.05 3.50 -5.38
C LEU A 3 -6.08 4.01 -6.82
N ASP A 4 -5.99 5.34 -7.01
CA ASP A 4 -6.08 5.97 -8.33
C ASP A 4 -7.34 5.57 -9.09
N SER A 5 -8.48 5.49 -8.39
CA SER A 5 -9.79 5.10 -8.93
C SER A 5 -9.88 3.64 -9.39
N LYS A 6 -8.89 2.82 -9.04
CA LYS A 6 -8.90 1.39 -9.35
C LYS A 6 -9.06 0.60 -8.06
N ARG A 7 -9.83 -0.48 -8.13
CA ARG A 7 -10.04 -1.36 -6.99
C ARG A 7 -8.81 -2.24 -6.78
N ILE A 8 -8.42 -2.38 -5.51
CA ILE A 8 -7.34 -3.27 -5.11
C ILE A 8 -7.82 -4.06 -3.91
N LYS A 9 -7.79 -5.39 -4.03
CA LYS A 9 -8.12 -6.26 -2.92
C LYS A 9 -6.85 -6.54 -2.13
N ILE A 10 -6.91 -6.35 -0.82
CA ILE A 10 -5.78 -6.60 0.07
C ILE A 10 -5.91 -8.03 0.59
N TRP A 11 -4.91 -8.86 0.33
CA TRP A 11 -4.89 -10.26 0.75
C TRP A 11 -4.14 -10.49 2.03
N LYS A 12 -2.96 -9.85 2.18
CA LYS A 12 -2.15 -9.98 3.39
C LYS A 12 -1.53 -8.65 3.75
N CYS A 13 -1.50 -8.36 5.03
CA CYS A 13 -0.82 -7.20 5.59
C CYS A 13 -0.40 -7.51 7.02
N TYR A 14 0.51 -6.71 7.57
CA TYR A 14 0.88 -6.80 8.97
C TYR A 14 1.05 -5.39 9.53
N MET A 15 0.98 -5.28 10.86
CA MET A 15 1.22 -4.01 11.55
C MET A 15 2.71 -3.80 11.69
N SER A 16 3.20 -2.63 11.28
CA SER A 16 4.58 -2.26 11.51
C SER A 16 4.71 -1.60 12.90
N ASP A 17 5.95 -1.45 13.36
CA ASP A 17 6.22 -0.76 14.62
C ASP A 17 6.28 0.76 14.47
N ASN A 18 6.14 1.26 13.25
CA ASN A 18 6.22 2.70 12.99
C ASN A 18 4.95 3.40 13.40
N ASN A 19 5.10 4.60 13.96
CA ASN A 19 3.99 5.48 14.30
C ASN A 19 4.05 6.71 13.42
N PHE A 20 2.93 7.02 12.79
CA PHE A 20 2.83 8.21 11.93
C PHE A 20 1.72 9.11 12.45
N THR A 21 2.08 10.35 12.76
CA THR A 21 1.12 11.38 13.14
C THR A 21 1.17 12.47 12.07
N GLY A 22 0.03 13.12 11.84
CA GLY A 22 -0.03 14.20 10.85
C GLY A 22 -0.31 13.76 9.44
N LEU A 23 -0.30 12.44 9.15
CA LEU A 23 -0.73 11.91 7.86
C LEU A 23 -2.20 11.52 7.91
N LEU A 24 -2.83 11.45 6.75
CA LEU A 24 -4.22 11.01 6.65
C LEU A 24 -4.31 9.50 6.69
N ASP A 25 -5.40 8.97 7.27
CA ASP A 25 -5.64 7.54 7.24
C ASP A 25 -5.77 7.07 5.80
N GLY A 26 -5.12 5.95 5.49
CA GLY A 26 -5.07 5.43 4.12
C GLY A 26 -3.94 5.99 3.28
N GLN A 27 -3.20 6.98 3.78
CA GLN A 27 -2.11 7.57 3.01
C GLN A 27 -0.92 6.61 2.96
N ILE A 28 -0.36 6.42 1.76
CA ILE A 28 0.81 5.56 1.59
C ILE A 28 2.02 6.25 2.19
N THR A 29 2.65 5.58 3.17
CA THR A 29 3.74 6.14 3.95
C THR A 29 5.09 5.90 3.32
N ASN A 30 5.30 4.70 2.77
CA ASN A 30 6.60 4.32 2.22
C ASN A 30 6.45 3.04 1.39
N ILE A 31 7.49 2.76 0.60
CA ILE A 31 7.61 1.51 -0.15
C ILE A 31 8.75 0.72 0.47
N TYR A 32 8.42 -0.43 1.05
CA TYR A 32 9.40 -1.32 1.66
C TYR A 32 9.75 -2.46 0.71
N ASN A 33 10.81 -3.21 1.04
CA ASN A 33 11.24 -4.34 0.22
C ASN A 33 10.16 -5.42 0.12
N ASP A 34 9.35 -5.58 1.15
CA ASP A 34 8.34 -6.64 1.22
C ASP A 34 6.91 -6.12 1.07
N GLY A 35 6.71 -4.81 0.95
CA GLY A 35 5.34 -4.33 0.87
C GLY A 35 5.18 -2.83 0.80
N ILE A 36 3.92 -2.42 0.87
CA ILE A 36 3.51 -1.02 0.79
C ILE A 36 2.99 -0.59 2.16
N GLY A 37 3.62 0.42 2.74
CA GLY A 37 3.18 0.98 4.02
C GLY A 37 1.99 1.91 3.83
N VAL A 38 0.97 1.75 4.67
CA VAL A 38 -0.23 2.59 4.65
C VAL A 38 -0.54 3.02 6.08
N LYS A 39 -0.75 4.31 6.27
CA LYS A 39 -1.08 4.85 7.58
C LYS A 39 -2.49 4.43 8.00
N VAL A 40 -2.62 3.94 9.23
CA VAL A 40 -3.90 3.61 9.86
C VAL A 40 -3.88 4.13 11.29
N SER A 41 -4.89 4.90 11.67
CA SER A 41 -4.96 5.51 13.01
C SER A 41 -3.64 6.20 13.37
N ASN A 42 -2.91 5.72 14.37
CA ASN A 42 -1.61 6.28 14.75
C ASN A 42 -0.44 5.42 14.30
N GLY A 43 -0.70 4.40 13.50
CA GLY A 43 0.31 3.44 13.11
C GLY A 43 0.40 3.25 11.61
N GLU A 44 0.93 2.09 11.23
CA GLU A 44 1.13 1.74 9.84
C GLU A 44 0.87 0.25 9.64
N ILE A 45 0.18 -0.10 8.57
CA ILE A 45 0.16 -1.49 8.11
C ILE A 45 1.05 -1.60 6.87
N VAL A 46 1.62 -2.79 6.65
CA VAL A 46 2.42 -3.08 5.46
C VAL A 46 1.68 -4.14 4.67
N ILE A 47 1.25 -3.79 3.47
CA ILE A 47 0.53 -4.70 2.58
C ILE A 47 1.55 -5.54 1.84
N THR A 48 1.48 -6.86 2.00
CA THR A 48 2.44 -7.78 1.38
C THR A 48 1.86 -8.56 0.20
N GLU A 49 0.54 -8.75 0.15
CA GLU A 49 -0.13 -9.38 -0.98
C GLU A 49 -1.40 -8.63 -1.32
N LEU A 50 -1.63 -8.43 -2.61
CA LEU A 50 -2.77 -7.68 -3.10
C LEU A 50 -3.22 -8.20 -4.46
N GLN A 51 -4.40 -7.77 -4.89
CA GLN A 51 -4.94 -8.15 -6.19
C GLN A 51 -5.58 -6.92 -6.83
N PRO A 52 -4.92 -6.33 -7.85
CA PRO A 52 -5.54 -5.26 -8.62
C PRO A 52 -6.73 -5.78 -9.42
N GLU A 53 -7.70 -4.90 -9.68
CA GLU A 53 -8.88 -5.27 -10.45
C GLU A 53 -8.49 -5.79 -11.83
N GLY A 54 -9.07 -6.94 -12.19
CA GLY A 54 -8.80 -7.57 -13.48
C GLY A 54 -7.51 -8.36 -13.55
N LYS A 55 -6.79 -8.48 -12.44
CA LYS A 55 -5.51 -9.19 -12.39
C LYS A 55 -5.54 -10.28 -11.33
N LYS A 56 -4.53 -11.15 -11.36
CA LYS A 56 -4.39 -12.21 -10.36
C LYS A 56 -3.77 -11.65 -9.09
N LYS A 57 -3.97 -12.37 -7.99
CA LYS A 57 -3.31 -12.05 -6.72
C LYS A 57 -1.79 -12.07 -6.93
N MET A 58 -1.10 -11.09 -6.35
CA MET A 58 0.34 -10.98 -6.48
C MET A 58 0.95 -10.43 -5.20
N SER A 59 2.26 -10.59 -5.05
CA SER A 59 2.97 -9.94 -3.95
C SER A 59 3.02 -8.43 -4.20
N ALA A 60 3.10 -7.67 -3.12
CA ALA A 60 3.26 -6.22 -3.24
C ALA A 60 4.54 -5.87 -4.00
N GLN A 61 5.60 -6.67 -3.82
CA GLN A 61 6.85 -6.46 -4.54
C GLN A 61 6.65 -6.59 -6.05
N SER A 62 5.89 -7.61 -6.51
CA SER A 62 5.58 -7.78 -7.92
C SER A 62 4.78 -6.59 -8.46
N TYR A 63 3.82 -6.11 -7.68
CA TYR A 63 3.02 -4.95 -8.05
C TYR A 63 3.91 -3.72 -8.22
N ILE A 64 4.80 -3.47 -7.26
CA ILE A 64 5.70 -2.32 -7.28
C ILE A 64 6.67 -2.40 -8.46
N ASN A 65 7.20 -3.58 -8.75
CA ASN A 65 8.13 -3.78 -9.86
C ASN A 65 7.48 -3.52 -11.23
N GLY A 66 6.17 -3.61 -11.32
CA GLY A 66 5.44 -3.31 -12.53
C GLY A 66 5.15 -1.82 -12.74
N LEU A 67 5.48 -0.98 -11.77
CA LEU A 67 5.23 0.46 -11.87
C LEU A 67 6.44 1.16 -12.49
N GLN A 68 6.18 2.15 -13.34
CA GLN A 68 7.24 2.93 -13.96
C GLN A 68 7.95 3.82 -12.94
N ASN A 69 7.20 4.39 -12.01
CA ASN A 69 7.75 5.25 -10.98
C ASN A 69 7.07 4.92 -9.65
N LYS A 70 7.69 4.01 -8.91
CA LYS A 70 7.12 3.55 -7.63
C LYS A 70 7.05 4.65 -6.58
N GLU A 71 7.92 5.66 -6.67
CA GLU A 71 7.94 6.74 -5.70
C GLU A 71 6.69 7.61 -5.76
N GLU A 72 5.98 7.60 -6.87
CA GLU A 72 4.73 8.34 -7.00
C GLU A 72 3.62 7.79 -6.10
N LEU A 73 3.74 6.56 -5.63
CA LEU A 73 2.76 6.01 -4.71
C LEU A 73 2.81 6.68 -3.34
N ILE A 74 4.00 7.12 -2.92
CA ILE A 74 4.17 7.70 -1.59
C ILE A 74 3.37 8.98 -1.50
N GLY A 75 2.51 9.08 -0.49
CA GLY A 75 1.63 10.22 -0.30
C GLY A 75 0.24 10.08 -0.89
N LYS A 76 0.02 9.12 -1.79
CA LYS A 76 -1.31 8.86 -2.33
C LYS A 76 -2.18 8.21 -1.25
N ILE A 77 -3.49 8.39 -1.38
CA ILE A 77 -4.45 7.87 -0.41
C ILE A 77 -5.12 6.63 -0.98
N MET A 78 -5.04 5.55 -0.22
CA MET A 78 -5.75 4.31 -0.52
C MET A 78 -7.06 4.31 0.25
N GLU A 79 -8.16 4.33 -0.46
CA GLU A 79 -9.50 4.43 0.13
C GLU A 79 -10.17 3.09 0.36
#